data_5e72e507f834a3f551f686efc73572dd
#
_entry.id   5e72e507f834a3f551f686efc73572dd
#
_cell.length_a   1.000
_cell.length_b   1.000
_cell.length_c   1.000
_cell.angle_alpha   90.00
_cell.angle_beta   90.00
_cell.angle_gamma   90.00
#
_symmetry.space_group_name_H-M   'P 1'
#
loop_
_entity.id
_entity.type
_entity.pdbx_description
1 polymer ?
#
loop_
_entity_poly.entity_id
_entity_poly.type
_entity_poly.pdbx_seq_one_letter_code
_entity_poly.pdbx_strand_id
1 'polypeptide(L)'
;DDVVDLLLVALMADGHVLLEDFPGSGKTTLAKALGESITPLEGEQKLASFRRVQFTPDLLPSDITGVSIFTPETGRFHFQPGPLFAYVLLADEINRTSPKVQAAMLESMAEKQVTVDNVTHPLDDLFFVIATQNPRDLAGTFPLPVAQLDRFLFKIVMAHIDRESE
;
A
#
# COMPACT_ATOMS: atom_id res chain seq x y z
N ASP A 1 9.91 7.33 -19.08
CA ASP A 1 10.59 7.09 -17.77
C ASP A 1 10.24 5.66 -17.34
N ASP A 2 11.23 4.78 -17.37
CA ASP A 2 11.04 3.31 -17.21
C ASP A 2 10.27 2.94 -15.95
N VAL A 3 10.42 3.70 -14.85
CA VAL A 3 9.70 3.45 -13.60
C VAL A 3 8.22 3.77 -13.74
N VAL A 4 7.86 4.87 -14.37
CA VAL A 4 6.47 5.27 -14.62
C VAL A 4 5.79 4.24 -15.51
N ASP A 5 6.45 3.81 -16.57
CA ASP A 5 5.92 2.82 -17.51
C ASP A 5 5.68 1.48 -16.81
N LEU A 6 6.61 1.03 -15.95
CA LEU A 6 6.45 -0.19 -15.17
C LEU A 6 5.31 -0.10 -14.15
N LEU A 7 5.10 1.07 -13.50
CA LEU A 7 3.97 1.28 -12.59
C LEU A 7 2.64 1.22 -13.34
N LEU A 8 2.54 1.83 -14.51
CA LEU A 8 1.34 1.77 -15.34
C LEU A 8 1.05 0.36 -15.84
N VAL A 9 2.08 -0.38 -16.26
CA VAL A 9 1.93 -1.79 -16.66
C VAL A 9 1.45 -2.63 -15.48
N ALA A 10 2.02 -2.43 -14.28
CA ALA A 10 1.60 -3.16 -13.10
C ALA A 10 0.14 -2.87 -12.73
N LEU A 11 -0.27 -1.60 -12.77
CA LEU A 11 -1.65 -1.20 -12.52
C LEU A 11 -2.62 -1.85 -13.52
N MET A 12 -2.28 -1.83 -14.80
CA MET A 12 -3.12 -2.42 -15.87
C MET A 12 -3.15 -3.96 -15.81
N ALA A 13 -2.11 -4.58 -15.27
CA ALA A 13 -2.02 -6.03 -15.10
C ALA A 13 -2.61 -6.53 -13.75
N ASP A 14 -3.27 -5.66 -13.00
CA ASP A 14 -3.80 -5.97 -11.66
C ASP A 14 -2.71 -6.49 -10.70
N GLY A 15 -1.49 -5.97 -10.84
CA GLY A 15 -0.35 -6.31 -10.00
C GLY A 15 -0.03 -5.21 -9.00
N HIS A 16 0.96 -5.47 -8.16
CA HIS A 16 1.51 -4.52 -7.19
C HIS A 16 3.01 -4.38 -7.40
N VAL A 17 3.63 -3.32 -6.86
CA VAL A 17 5.05 -3.03 -7.09
C VAL A 17 5.78 -2.85 -5.77
N LEU A 18 6.97 -3.44 -5.67
CA LEU A 18 7.93 -3.22 -4.60
C LEU A 18 9.09 -2.36 -5.13
N LEU A 19 9.31 -1.21 -4.52
CA LEU A 19 10.44 -0.33 -4.82
C LEU A 19 11.55 -0.54 -3.78
N GLU A 20 12.74 -0.85 -4.23
CA GLU A 20 13.95 -0.70 -3.41
C GLU A 20 14.49 0.70 -3.63
N ASP A 21 14.45 1.51 -2.58
CA ASP A 21 14.63 2.94 -2.72
C ASP A 21 15.39 3.58 -1.57
N PHE A 22 16.02 4.71 -1.89
CA PHE A 22 16.65 5.60 -0.94
C PHE A 22 15.75 6.81 -0.64
N PRO A 23 15.86 7.43 0.54
CA PRO A 23 15.12 8.64 0.85
C PRO A 23 15.33 9.74 -0.20
N GLY A 24 14.24 10.42 -0.59
CA GLY A 24 14.32 11.58 -1.47
C GLY A 24 14.15 11.31 -2.98
N SER A 25 13.78 10.10 -3.40
CA SER A 25 13.62 9.71 -4.81
C SER A 25 12.34 10.20 -5.50
N GLY A 26 11.46 10.94 -4.79
CA GLY A 26 10.19 11.42 -5.38
C GLY A 26 9.05 10.40 -5.43
N LYS A 27 9.21 9.22 -4.84
CA LYS A 27 8.19 8.13 -4.83
C LYS A 27 6.81 8.57 -4.36
N THR A 28 6.75 9.44 -3.35
CA THR A 28 5.46 9.93 -2.82
C THR A 28 4.72 10.78 -3.85
N THR A 29 5.44 11.67 -4.53
CA THR A 29 4.88 12.52 -5.60
C THR A 29 4.37 11.66 -6.76
N LEU A 30 5.15 10.66 -7.16
CA LEU A 30 4.79 9.73 -8.22
C LEU A 30 3.53 8.90 -7.87
N ALA A 31 3.50 8.30 -6.69
CA ALA A 31 2.36 7.50 -6.22
C ALA A 31 1.09 8.36 -6.08
N LYS A 32 1.24 9.59 -5.58
CA LYS A 32 0.13 10.54 -5.47
C LYS A 32 -0.40 10.96 -6.85
N ALA A 33 0.48 11.30 -7.78
CA ALA A 33 0.10 11.67 -9.14
C ALA A 33 -0.64 10.52 -9.85
N LEU A 34 -0.19 9.28 -9.66
CA LEU A 34 -0.86 8.11 -10.19
C LEU A 34 -2.28 7.98 -9.62
N GLY A 35 -2.45 8.07 -8.29
CA GLY A 35 -3.76 8.00 -7.64
C GLY A 35 -4.70 9.12 -8.09
N GLU A 36 -4.20 10.35 -8.20
CA GLU A 36 -4.98 11.50 -8.67
C GLU A 36 -5.37 11.43 -10.14
N SER A 37 -4.69 10.60 -10.94
CA SER A 37 -5.02 10.33 -12.34
C SER A 37 -6.17 9.35 -12.51
N ILE A 38 -6.56 8.63 -11.45
CA ILE A 38 -7.68 7.68 -11.47
C ILE A 38 -8.97 8.47 -11.30
N THR A 39 -9.86 8.36 -12.28
CA THR A 39 -11.20 8.98 -12.23
C THR A 39 -12.25 7.89 -12.07
N PRO A 40 -13.00 7.86 -10.95
CA PRO A 40 -14.10 6.91 -10.78
C PRO A 40 -15.17 7.11 -11.84
N LEU A 41 -15.85 6.03 -12.22
CA LEU A 41 -17.01 6.11 -13.08
C LEU A 41 -18.19 6.75 -12.34
N GLU A 42 -19.14 7.32 -13.11
CA GLU A 42 -20.35 7.90 -12.52
C GLU A 42 -21.14 6.82 -11.76
N GLY A 43 -21.46 7.11 -10.49
CA GLY A 43 -22.21 6.20 -9.62
C GLY A 43 -21.37 5.26 -8.77
N GLU A 44 -20.05 5.25 -8.95
CA GLU A 44 -19.14 4.51 -8.06
C GLU A 44 -18.89 5.23 -6.73
N GLN A 45 -18.65 4.45 -5.68
CA GLN A 45 -18.28 5.00 -4.39
C GLN A 45 -16.92 5.69 -4.50
N LYS A 46 -16.89 6.98 -4.18
CA LYS A 46 -15.65 7.76 -4.21
C LYS A 46 -14.74 7.37 -3.05
N LEU A 47 -13.73 6.58 -3.32
CA LEU A 47 -12.64 6.28 -2.40
C LEU A 47 -11.59 7.39 -2.39
N ALA A 48 -10.68 7.35 -1.41
CA ALA A 48 -9.49 8.18 -1.46
C ALA A 48 -8.63 7.78 -2.67
N SER A 49 -8.24 8.76 -3.49
CA SER A 49 -7.40 8.52 -4.67
C SER A 49 -6.02 8.00 -4.29
N PHE A 50 -5.50 8.50 -3.15
CA PHE A 50 -4.18 8.17 -2.64
C PHE A 50 -4.16 8.15 -1.12
N ARG A 51 -3.46 7.18 -0.55
CA ARG A 51 -3.09 7.12 0.87
C ARG A 51 -1.63 6.75 1.00
N ARG A 52 -0.98 7.28 2.03
CA ARG A 52 0.39 6.90 2.42
C ARG A 52 0.36 6.38 3.85
N VAL A 53 1.01 5.25 4.06
CA VAL A 53 1.26 4.69 5.38
C VAL A 53 2.76 4.51 5.56
N GLN A 54 3.31 5.11 6.60
CA GLN A 54 4.66 4.84 7.06
C GLN A 54 4.61 3.61 7.96
N PHE A 55 5.28 2.55 7.57
CA PHE A 55 5.34 1.33 8.35
C PHE A 55 6.40 1.47 9.45
N THR A 56 5.99 1.24 10.69
CA THR A 56 6.80 1.38 11.90
C THR A 56 6.67 0.12 12.77
N PRO A 57 7.60 -0.14 13.72
CA PRO A 57 7.54 -1.32 14.56
C PRO A 57 6.31 -1.40 15.48
N ASP A 58 5.71 -0.26 15.83
CA ASP A 58 4.55 -0.13 16.71
C ASP A 58 3.21 -0.17 15.96
N LEU A 59 3.23 -0.19 14.62
CA LEU A 59 2.02 -0.27 13.80
C LEU A 59 1.25 -1.57 14.09
N LEU A 60 -0.07 -1.46 14.18
CA LEU A 60 -0.98 -2.60 14.36
C LEU A 60 -1.69 -2.94 13.04
N PRO A 61 -2.13 -4.19 12.83
CA PRO A 61 -2.94 -4.55 11.68
C PRO A 61 -4.19 -3.68 11.50
N SER A 62 -4.86 -3.34 12.60
CA SER A 62 -6.05 -2.47 12.61
C SER A 62 -5.77 -1.04 12.12
N ASP A 63 -4.53 -0.56 12.22
CA ASP A 63 -4.14 0.76 11.72
C ASP A 63 -4.18 0.83 10.19
N ILE A 64 -4.07 -0.31 9.52
CA ILE A 64 -4.14 -0.39 8.06
C ILE A 64 -5.48 -0.93 7.54
N THR A 65 -6.10 -1.89 8.23
CA THR A 65 -7.36 -2.51 7.80
C THR A 65 -8.59 -1.70 8.17
N GLY A 66 -8.54 -0.99 9.28
CA GLY A 66 -9.68 -0.32 9.89
C GLY A 66 -10.16 -1.01 11.14
N VAL A 67 -11.15 -0.42 11.78
CA VAL A 67 -11.69 -0.84 13.10
C VAL A 67 -13.21 -0.75 13.13
N SER A 68 -13.84 -1.58 13.96
CA SER A 68 -15.24 -1.41 14.32
C SER A 68 -15.36 -0.47 15.51
N ILE A 69 -16.12 0.60 15.36
CA ILE A 69 -16.35 1.59 16.41
C ILE A 69 -17.78 1.44 16.93
N PHE A 70 -17.92 1.36 18.27
CA PHE A 70 -19.22 1.38 18.90
C PHE A 70 -19.76 2.81 18.99
N THR A 71 -21.00 3.02 18.54
CA THR A 71 -21.71 4.30 18.64
C THR A 71 -22.75 4.21 19.75
N PRO A 72 -22.54 4.85 20.90
CA PRO A 72 -23.46 4.77 22.05
C PRO A 72 -24.89 5.24 21.73
N GLU A 73 -25.04 6.26 20.90
CA GLU A 73 -26.31 6.85 20.51
C GLU A 73 -27.22 5.89 19.75
N THR A 74 -26.61 4.99 18.97
CA THR A 74 -27.34 3.98 18.18
C THR A 74 -27.29 2.58 18.78
N GLY A 75 -26.39 2.35 19.75
CA GLY A 75 -26.13 1.04 20.32
C GLY A 75 -25.53 0.03 19.33
N ARG A 76 -24.91 0.52 18.25
CA ARG A 76 -24.40 -0.32 17.15
C ARG A 76 -22.92 -0.08 16.89
N PHE A 77 -22.29 -1.14 16.36
CA PHE A 77 -20.97 -1.02 15.78
C PHE A 77 -21.07 -0.57 14.33
N HIS A 78 -20.16 0.30 13.90
CA HIS A 78 -19.95 0.64 12.50
C HIS A 78 -18.47 0.44 12.15
N PHE A 79 -18.21 0.00 10.94
CA PHE A 79 -16.85 -0.18 10.45
C PHE A 79 -16.30 1.17 9.96
N GLN A 80 -15.14 1.55 10.49
CA GLN A 80 -14.36 2.67 10.01
C GLN A 80 -13.20 2.14 9.15
N PRO A 81 -13.23 2.35 7.83
CA PRO A 81 -12.20 1.88 6.93
C PRO A 81 -10.83 2.48 7.25
N GLY A 82 -9.80 1.66 7.18
CA GLY A 82 -8.40 2.08 7.27
C GLY A 82 -7.81 2.52 5.93
N PRO A 83 -6.49 2.80 5.89
CA PRO A 83 -5.80 3.28 4.69
C PRO A 83 -5.82 2.33 3.49
N LEU A 84 -6.08 1.03 3.69
CA LEU A 84 -6.23 0.07 2.58
C LEU A 84 -7.40 0.42 1.65
N PHE A 85 -8.38 1.18 2.13
CA PHE A 85 -9.53 1.61 1.34
C PHE A 85 -9.18 2.88 0.54
N ALA A 86 -8.35 2.70 -0.46
CA ALA A 86 -7.92 3.72 -1.42
C ALA A 86 -7.67 3.07 -2.78
N TYR A 87 -7.59 3.87 -3.85
CA TYR A 87 -7.17 3.35 -5.15
C TYR A 87 -5.67 3.05 -5.16
N VAL A 88 -4.86 4.01 -4.69
CA VAL A 88 -3.39 3.84 -4.60
C VAL A 88 -2.93 3.98 -3.16
N LEU A 89 -2.24 2.96 -2.67
CA LEU A 89 -1.59 2.94 -1.37
C LEU A 89 -0.08 2.95 -1.54
N LEU A 90 0.60 3.95 -0.98
CA LEU A 90 2.04 3.93 -0.76
C LEU A 90 2.33 3.35 0.63
N ALA A 91 2.82 2.11 0.65
CA ALA A 91 3.25 1.42 1.86
C ALA A 91 4.76 1.65 2.05
N ASP A 92 5.10 2.70 2.81
CA ASP A 92 6.48 3.18 2.93
C ASP A 92 7.24 2.41 4.02
N GLU A 93 8.42 1.87 3.66
CA GLU A 93 9.31 1.08 4.52
C GLU A 93 8.64 -0.16 5.15
N ILE A 94 8.00 -0.99 4.32
CA ILE A 94 7.25 -2.18 4.75
C ILE A 94 8.09 -3.16 5.58
N ASN A 95 9.40 -3.18 5.41
CA ASN A 95 10.33 -4.02 6.17
C ASN A 95 10.58 -3.52 7.60
N ARG A 96 10.06 -2.37 8.01
CA ARG A 96 10.17 -1.84 9.38
C ARG A 96 9.04 -2.27 10.32
N THR A 97 7.96 -2.82 9.81
CA THR A 97 6.85 -3.29 10.64
C THR A 97 6.96 -4.77 10.97
N SER A 98 6.16 -5.21 11.96
CA SER A 98 6.13 -6.62 12.36
C SER A 98 5.65 -7.54 11.24
N PRO A 99 6.04 -8.82 11.23
CA PRO A 99 5.53 -9.81 10.28
C PRO A 99 4.01 -9.93 10.27
N LYS A 100 3.35 -9.67 11.39
CA LYS A 100 1.89 -9.71 11.53
C LYS A 100 1.20 -8.62 10.69
N VAL A 101 1.73 -7.40 10.71
CA VAL A 101 1.23 -6.28 9.89
C VAL A 101 1.55 -6.51 8.42
N GLN A 102 2.76 -6.97 8.11
CA GLN A 102 3.14 -7.36 6.74
C GLN A 102 2.17 -8.39 6.17
N ALA A 103 1.86 -9.45 6.92
CA ALA A 103 0.94 -10.49 6.52
C ALA A 103 -0.47 -9.95 6.26
N ALA A 104 -0.99 -9.08 7.12
CA ALA A 104 -2.31 -8.47 6.94
C ALA A 104 -2.39 -7.64 5.64
N MET A 105 -1.36 -6.86 5.34
CA MET A 105 -1.31 -6.09 4.09
C MET A 105 -1.20 -7.00 2.86
N LEU A 106 -0.28 -7.96 2.89
CA LEU A 106 -0.04 -8.85 1.75
C LEU A 106 -1.24 -9.77 1.47
N GLU A 107 -1.97 -10.20 2.51
CA GLU A 107 -3.22 -10.94 2.35
C GLU A 107 -4.29 -10.07 1.68
N SER A 108 -4.43 -8.81 2.13
CA SER A 108 -5.36 -7.86 1.53
C SER A 108 -5.07 -7.58 0.06
N MET A 109 -3.79 -7.54 -0.33
CA MET A 109 -3.37 -7.42 -1.73
C MET A 109 -3.79 -8.62 -2.57
N ALA A 110 -3.63 -9.83 -2.03
CA ALA A 110 -3.94 -11.06 -2.75
C ALA A 110 -5.45 -11.30 -2.88
N GLU A 111 -6.20 -11.02 -1.83
CA GLU A 111 -7.62 -11.37 -1.72
C GLU A 111 -8.56 -10.20 -2.05
N LYS A 112 -8.02 -8.98 -2.18
CA LYS A 112 -8.77 -7.73 -2.39
C LYS A 112 -9.91 -7.56 -1.38
N GLN A 113 -9.66 -7.94 -0.15
CA GLN A 113 -10.60 -7.80 0.95
C GLN A 113 -9.87 -7.77 2.30
N VAL A 114 -10.55 -7.25 3.31
CA VAL A 114 -10.13 -7.33 4.70
C VAL A 114 -11.26 -7.91 5.55
N THR A 115 -10.91 -8.65 6.59
CA THR A 115 -11.88 -9.19 7.54
C THR A 115 -11.64 -8.56 8.91
N VAL A 116 -12.64 -7.86 9.42
CA VAL A 116 -12.62 -7.22 10.74
C VAL A 116 -13.85 -7.70 11.53
N ASP A 117 -13.64 -8.22 12.74
CA ASP A 117 -14.71 -8.75 13.60
C ASP A 117 -15.64 -9.75 12.88
N ASN A 118 -15.07 -10.67 12.12
CA ASN A 118 -15.77 -11.67 11.31
C ASN A 118 -16.64 -11.11 10.18
N VAL A 119 -16.49 -9.82 9.84
CA VAL A 119 -17.15 -9.20 8.69
C VAL A 119 -16.10 -8.93 7.62
N THR A 120 -16.36 -9.41 6.42
CA THR A 120 -15.49 -9.20 5.26
C THR A 120 -15.90 -7.94 4.53
N HIS A 121 -14.93 -7.07 4.30
CA HIS A 121 -15.07 -5.81 3.58
C HIS A 121 -14.24 -5.89 2.29
N PRO A 122 -14.85 -5.84 1.10
CA PRO A 122 -14.11 -5.85 -0.15
C PRO A 122 -13.32 -4.55 -0.32
N LEU A 123 -12.12 -4.67 -0.89
CA LEU A 123 -11.38 -3.54 -1.44
C LEU A 123 -11.82 -3.30 -2.89
N ASP A 124 -11.46 -2.13 -3.41
CA ASP A 124 -11.75 -1.81 -4.81
C ASP A 124 -10.92 -2.68 -5.77
N ASP A 125 -11.48 -2.96 -6.96
CA ASP A 125 -10.79 -3.74 -7.99
C ASP A 125 -9.51 -3.04 -8.47
N LEU A 126 -9.47 -1.70 -8.42
CA LEU A 126 -8.29 -0.90 -8.73
C LEU A 126 -7.33 -0.73 -7.56
N PHE A 127 -7.54 -1.43 -6.44
CA PHE A 127 -6.62 -1.35 -5.31
C PHE A 127 -5.18 -1.69 -5.73
N PHE A 128 -4.32 -0.69 -5.72
CA PHE A 128 -2.94 -0.77 -6.18
C PHE A 128 -1.96 -0.37 -5.07
N VAL A 129 -1.01 -1.23 -4.76
CA VAL A 129 0.00 -1.00 -3.73
C VAL A 129 1.36 -0.74 -4.38
N ILE A 130 1.96 0.36 -3.98
CA ILE A 130 3.38 0.65 -4.16
C ILE A 130 4.02 0.53 -2.79
N ALA A 131 4.71 -0.59 -2.53
CA ALA A 131 5.46 -0.79 -1.31
C ALA A 131 6.91 -0.36 -1.49
N THR A 132 7.53 0.15 -0.44
CA THR A 132 8.95 0.48 -0.46
C THR A 132 9.71 -0.27 0.63
N GLN A 133 10.97 -0.55 0.38
CA GLN A 133 11.93 -1.02 1.37
C GLN A 133 13.27 -0.34 1.17
N ASN A 134 13.96 -0.06 2.28
CA ASN A 134 15.32 0.44 2.23
C ASN A 134 16.30 -0.73 2.39
N PRO A 135 17.07 -1.09 1.36
CA PRO A 135 17.95 -2.25 1.41
C PRO A 135 19.17 -2.06 2.34
N ARG A 136 19.50 -0.81 2.70
CA ARG A 136 20.66 -0.50 3.55
C ARG A 136 20.34 -0.49 5.04
N ASP A 137 19.09 -0.35 5.40
CA ASP A 137 18.68 -0.23 6.80
C ASP A 137 18.28 -1.61 7.33
N LEU A 138 19.28 -2.38 7.77
CA LEU A 138 19.08 -3.74 8.26
C LEU A 138 18.76 -3.79 9.76
N ALA A 139 19.12 -2.75 10.52
CA ALA A 139 18.88 -2.70 11.96
C ALA A 139 17.39 -2.45 12.25
N GLY A 140 16.78 -3.35 13.05
CA GLY A 140 15.37 -3.23 13.42
C GLY A 140 14.39 -3.44 12.28
N THR A 141 14.78 -4.19 11.23
CA THR A 141 13.91 -4.54 10.10
C THR A 141 13.50 -6.00 10.15
N PHE A 142 12.37 -6.30 9.50
CA PHE A 142 11.83 -7.63 9.29
C PHE A 142 11.76 -7.86 7.77
N PRO A 143 12.74 -8.59 7.18
CA PRO A 143 12.75 -8.83 5.76
C PRO A 143 11.50 -9.60 5.32
N LEU A 144 10.97 -9.27 4.16
CA LEU A 144 9.86 -10.01 3.57
C LEU A 144 10.34 -11.41 3.16
N PRO A 145 9.66 -12.48 3.59
CA PRO A 145 9.94 -13.83 3.10
C PRO A 145 9.79 -13.92 1.58
N VAL A 146 10.60 -14.75 0.94
CA VAL A 146 10.59 -14.93 -0.52
C VAL A 146 9.18 -15.27 -1.05
N ALA A 147 8.44 -16.13 -0.34
CA ALA A 147 7.07 -16.50 -0.70
C ALA A 147 6.08 -15.31 -0.66
N GLN A 148 6.40 -14.23 0.04
CA GLN A 148 5.60 -13.02 0.10
C GLN A 148 5.98 -12.02 -1.00
N LEU A 149 7.20 -12.09 -1.51
CA LEU A 149 7.65 -11.27 -2.63
C LEU A 149 6.90 -11.59 -3.93
N ASP A 150 6.41 -12.79 -4.08
CA ASP A 150 5.59 -13.23 -5.24
C ASP A 150 4.26 -12.47 -5.39
N ARG A 151 3.86 -11.72 -4.37
CA ARG A 151 2.68 -10.85 -4.40
C ARG A 151 2.91 -9.56 -5.18
N PHE A 152 4.17 -9.23 -5.44
CA PHE A 152 4.56 -8.07 -6.23
C PHE A 152 4.88 -8.52 -7.66
N LEU A 153 4.24 -7.88 -8.64
CA LEU A 153 4.50 -8.16 -10.05
C LEU A 153 5.91 -7.71 -10.46
N PHE A 154 6.34 -6.55 -9.94
CA PHE A 154 7.68 -6.03 -10.16
C PHE A 154 8.36 -5.68 -8.84
N LYS A 155 9.66 -5.96 -8.79
CA LYS A 155 10.60 -5.40 -7.84
C LYS A 155 11.53 -4.46 -8.60
N ILE A 156 11.44 -3.16 -8.32
CA ILE A 156 12.19 -2.12 -9.03
C ILE A 156 13.23 -1.54 -8.08
N VAL A 157 14.49 -1.56 -8.51
CA VAL A 157 15.58 -0.88 -7.80
C VAL A 157 15.72 0.52 -8.37
N MET A 158 15.45 1.53 -7.55
CA MET A 158 15.60 2.92 -7.96
C MET A 158 17.07 3.33 -7.80
N ALA A 159 17.70 3.70 -8.91
CA ALA A 159 19.04 4.27 -8.90
C ALA A 159 18.99 5.76 -8.53
N HIS A 160 20.00 6.24 -7.78
CA HIS A 160 20.21 7.68 -7.65
C HIS A 160 20.44 8.28 -9.03
N ILE A 161 19.72 9.35 -9.33
CA ILE A 161 20.07 10.21 -10.46
C ILE A 161 21.35 10.91 -10.06
N ASP A 162 22.46 10.59 -10.74
CA ASP A 162 23.70 11.34 -10.56
C ASP A 162 23.47 12.81 -10.96
N ARG A 163 23.96 13.74 -10.13
CA ARG A 163 23.82 15.19 -10.32
C ARG A 163 24.44 15.74 -11.63
N GLU A 164 25.04 14.87 -12.45
CA GLU A 164 25.62 15.26 -13.74
C GLU A 164 24.60 15.30 -14.91
N SER A 165 23.33 14.99 -14.67
CA SER A 165 22.28 14.99 -15.71
C SER A 165 21.23 16.09 -15.54
N GLU A 166 21.55 17.16 -14.79
CA GLU A 166 20.76 18.40 -14.77
C GLU A 166 21.30 19.45 -15.74
#